data_3346fcca93df26da8e676ff78b521d85
#
_entry.id   3346fcca93df26da8e676ff78b521d85
#
_cell.length_a   1.000
_cell.length_b   1.000
_cell.length_c   1.000
_cell.angle_alpha   90.00
_cell.angle_beta   90.00
_cell.angle_gamma   90.00
#
_symmetry.space_group_name_H-M   'P 1'
#
loop_
_entity.id
_entity.type
_entity.pdbx_description
1 polymer ?
#
loop_
_entity_poly.entity_id
_entity_poly.type
_entity_poly.pdbx_seq_one_letter_code
_entity_poly.pdbx_strand_id
1 'polypeptide(L)'
;TMIDTNVTGLVNVTHALLPTLIDVGEGATIVNVGSIAGQWPYPGSHVYGASKAFVKQFSYNLRCDLLGTGVRVTDLAPGIAETEFTLVRTGGDQAASDALYRGTTALTAEDIAEQMFYIATLPPHVNFNRLEVMPTRQAWSAFAIDYDA
;
A
#
# COMPACT_ATOMS: atom_id res chain seq x y z
N THR A 1 12.32 -8.55 -10.44
CA THR A 1 12.89 -7.88 -9.26
C THR A 1 11.91 -6.86 -8.66
N MET A 2 12.29 -6.17 -7.58
CA MET A 2 11.39 -5.25 -6.86
C MET A 2 10.89 -4.09 -7.74
N ILE A 3 11.74 -3.48 -8.55
CA ILE A 3 11.35 -2.42 -9.48
C ILE A 3 10.39 -2.95 -10.55
N ASP A 4 10.68 -4.12 -11.12
CA ASP A 4 9.81 -4.70 -12.14
C ASP A 4 8.42 -4.99 -11.59
N THR A 5 8.34 -5.48 -10.34
CA THR A 5 7.05 -5.78 -9.70
C THR A 5 6.33 -4.49 -9.25
N ASN A 6 6.99 -3.65 -8.45
CA ASN A 6 6.32 -2.53 -7.77
C ASN A 6 6.11 -1.30 -8.66
N VAL A 7 6.90 -1.16 -9.72
CA VAL A 7 6.85 -0.01 -10.64
C VAL A 7 6.34 -0.43 -12.01
N THR A 8 7.11 -1.21 -12.75
CA THR A 8 6.76 -1.59 -14.12
C THR A 8 5.46 -2.40 -14.17
N GLY A 9 5.31 -3.38 -13.27
CA GLY A 9 4.11 -4.20 -13.18
C GLY A 9 2.87 -3.38 -12.84
N LEU A 10 2.98 -2.47 -11.88
CA LEU A 10 1.86 -1.57 -11.54
C LEU A 10 1.41 -0.72 -12.74
N VAL A 11 2.36 -0.11 -13.45
CA VAL A 11 2.05 0.71 -14.63
C VAL A 11 1.38 -0.13 -15.72
N ASN A 12 1.93 -1.32 -16.02
CA ASN A 12 1.39 -2.19 -17.06
C ASN A 12 -0.02 -2.69 -16.74
N VAL A 13 -0.27 -3.13 -15.51
CA VAL A 13 -1.61 -3.58 -15.07
C VAL A 13 -2.60 -2.43 -15.11
N THR A 14 -2.21 -1.26 -14.61
CA THR A 14 -3.06 -0.07 -14.67
C THR A 14 -3.40 0.28 -16.12
N HIS A 15 -2.40 0.35 -17.00
CA HIS A 15 -2.61 0.67 -18.42
C HIS A 15 -3.57 -0.32 -19.10
N ALA A 16 -3.42 -1.61 -18.80
CA ALA A 16 -4.25 -2.65 -19.41
C ALA A 16 -5.73 -2.59 -18.95
N LEU A 17 -5.97 -2.23 -17.69
CA LEU A 17 -7.32 -2.21 -17.12
C LEU A 17 -8.02 -0.86 -17.22
N LEU A 18 -7.26 0.22 -17.43
CA LEU A 18 -7.77 1.59 -17.38
C LEU A 18 -8.92 1.87 -18.33
N PRO A 19 -8.92 1.42 -19.62
CA PRO A 19 -10.06 1.62 -20.52
C PRO A 19 -11.36 1.05 -19.96
N THR A 20 -11.31 -0.19 -19.44
CA THR A 20 -12.49 -0.83 -18.84
C THR A 20 -12.99 -0.08 -17.61
N LEU A 21 -12.08 0.42 -16.76
CA LEU A 21 -12.45 1.18 -15.57
C LEU A 21 -13.10 2.52 -15.93
N ILE A 22 -12.61 3.19 -16.98
CA ILE A 22 -13.19 4.43 -17.51
C ILE A 22 -14.58 4.16 -18.09
N ASP A 23 -14.77 3.07 -18.83
CA ASP A 23 -16.06 2.68 -19.37
C ASP A 23 -17.10 2.36 -18.29
N VAL A 24 -16.66 1.77 -17.16
CA VAL A 24 -17.52 1.57 -15.97
C VAL A 24 -17.86 2.91 -15.33
N GLY A 25 -16.90 3.80 -15.24
CA GLY A 25 -17.08 5.15 -14.71
C GLY A 25 -17.37 5.18 -13.22
N GLU A 26 -18.51 5.74 -12.86
CA GLU A 26 -18.92 5.96 -11.48
C GLU A 26 -18.98 4.64 -10.68
N GLY A 27 -18.24 4.57 -9.57
CA GLY A 27 -18.11 3.37 -8.75
C GLY A 27 -16.84 2.56 -9.02
N ALA A 28 -16.23 2.69 -10.21
CA ALA A 28 -14.93 2.07 -10.47
C ALA A 28 -13.86 2.61 -9.50
N THR A 29 -13.04 1.72 -8.96
CA THR A 29 -12.07 2.07 -7.93
C THR A 29 -10.74 1.37 -8.14
N ILE A 30 -9.67 2.12 -8.08
CA ILE A 30 -8.29 1.64 -8.05
C ILE A 30 -7.75 1.85 -6.64
N VAL A 31 -7.31 0.78 -5.98
CA VAL A 31 -6.61 0.85 -4.71
C VAL A 31 -5.20 0.31 -4.92
N ASN A 32 -4.23 1.20 -4.91
CA ASN A 32 -2.84 0.83 -4.99
C ASN A 32 -2.27 0.63 -3.58
N VAL A 33 -1.64 -0.51 -3.35
CA VAL A 33 -1.02 -0.80 -2.06
C VAL A 33 0.36 -0.16 -1.99
N GLY A 34 0.40 1.03 -1.40
CA GLY A 34 1.61 1.74 -1.06
C GLY A 34 2.33 1.17 0.17
N SER A 35 2.85 2.04 0.98
CA SER A 35 3.44 1.76 2.30
C SER A 35 3.79 3.07 3.00
N ILE A 36 3.87 3.07 4.32
CA ILE A 36 4.50 4.16 5.08
C ILE A 36 5.98 4.36 4.65
N ALA A 37 6.65 3.30 4.17
CA ALA A 37 8.01 3.35 3.65
C ALA A 37 8.17 4.27 2.43
N GLY A 38 7.11 4.59 1.72
CA GLY A 38 7.11 5.58 0.64
C GLY A 38 7.12 7.04 1.13
N GLN A 39 6.97 7.26 2.42
CA GLN A 39 6.94 8.56 3.08
C GLN A 39 8.07 8.69 4.12
N TRP A 40 8.28 7.66 4.92
CA TRP A 40 9.17 7.68 6.07
C TRP A 40 10.41 6.82 5.81
N PRO A 41 11.61 7.44 5.74
CA PRO A 41 12.84 6.71 5.45
C PRO A 41 13.29 5.86 6.63
N TYR A 42 13.91 4.73 6.32
CA TYR A 42 14.57 3.88 7.30
C TYR A 42 15.76 3.13 6.68
N PRO A 43 16.78 2.72 7.46
CA PRO A 43 17.94 2.03 6.94
C PRO A 43 17.58 0.77 6.14
N GLY A 44 18.24 0.57 4.99
CA GLY A 44 18.01 -0.58 4.12
C GLY A 44 16.79 -0.49 3.18
N SER A 45 16.01 0.61 3.24
CA SER A 45 14.78 0.77 2.43
C SER A 45 14.98 1.49 1.10
N HIS A 46 16.20 1.79 0.69
CA HIS A 46 16.48 2.66 -0.46
C HIS A 46 15.73 2.29 -1.74
N VAL A 47 15.68 1.01 -2.14
CA VAL A 47 14.92 0.56 -3.32
C VAL A 47 13.44 0.40 -2.98
N TYR A 48 13.12 -0.25 -1.85
CA TYR A 48 11.73 -0.49 -1.45
C TYR A 48 10.99 0.82 -1.18
N GLY A 49 11.54 1.68 -0.33
CA GLY A 49 10.94 2.98 -0.03
C GLY A 49 10.77 3.85 -1.28
N ALA A 50 11.78 3.89 -2.17
CA ALA A 50 11.67 4.59 -3.43
C ALA A 50 10.56 4.02 -4.33
N SER A 51 10.41 2.69 -4.41
CA SER A 51 9.33 2.07 -5.18
C SER A 51 7.95 2.40 -4.59
N LYS A 52 7.82 2.45 -3.27
CA LYS A 52 6.55 2.81 -2.61
C LYS A 52 6.26 4.33 -2.67
N ALA A 53 7.29 5.18 -2.73
CA ALA A 53 7.13 6.60 -3.05
C ALA A 53 6.62 6.80 -4.49
N PHE A 54 7.10 5.97 -5.43
CA PHE A 54 6.55 5.92 -6.79
C PHE A 54 5.07 5.57 -6.77
N VAL A 55 4.66 4.50 -6.08
CA VAL A 55 3.24 4.08 -6.00
C VAL A 55 2.36 5.22 -5.50
N LYS A 56 2.79 5.92 -4.45
CA LYS A 56 2.08 7.09 -3.90
C LYS A 56 1.91 8.18 -4.97
N GLN A 57 3.01 8.63 -5.57
CA GLN A 57 2.97 9.74 -6.53
C GLN A 57 2.23 9.34 -7.82
N PHE A 58 2.39 8.09 -8.28
CA PHE A 58 1.66 7.53 -9.41
C PHE A 58 0.16 7.57 -9.17
N SER A 59 -0.30 7.16 -7.97
CA SER A 59 -1.71 7.19 -7.60
C SER A 59 -2.28 8.61 -7.61
N TYR A 60 -1.53 9.59 -7.13
CA TYR A 60 -1.96 10.99 -7.12
C TYR A 60 -2.06 11.56 -8.55
N ASN A 61 -1.07 11.30 -9.39
CA ASN A 61 -1.09 11.76 -10.79
C ASN A 61 -2.23 11.09 -11.57
N LEU A 62 -2.38 9.77 -11.40
CA LEU A 62 -3.47 9.02 -12.04
C LEU A 62 -4.85 9.56 -11.62
N ARG A 63 -5.01 9.95 -10.34
CA ARG A 63 -6.23 10.59 -9.87
C ARG A 63 -6.52 11.93 -10.58
N CYS A 64 -5.47 12.69 -10.91
CA CYS A 64 -5.60 13.93 -11.69
C CYS A 64 -6.01 13.63 -13.14
N ASP A 65 -5.37 12.65 -13.77
CA ASP A 65 -5.65 12.28 -15.17
C ASP A 65 -7.06 11.72 -15.36
N LEU A 66 -7.63 11.09 -14.31
CA LEU A 66 -8.96 10.51 -14.32
C LEU A 66 -10.07 11.48 -13.85
N LEU A 67 -9.76 12.76 -13.70
CA LEU A 67 -10.77 13.76 -13.34
C LEU A 67 -11.89 13.81 -14.40
N GLY A 68 -13.14 13.72 -13.95
CA GLY A 68 -14.32 13.71 -14.82
C GLY A 68 -14.74 12.32 -15.33
N THR A 69 -13.97 11.25 -15.09
CA THR A 69 -14.33 9.88 -15.49
C THR A 69 -15.21 9.16 -14.47
N GLY A 70 -15.26 9.63 -13.24
CA GLY A 70 -15.93 8.94 -12.12
C GLY A 70 -15.08 7.85 -11.44
N VAL A 71 -13.92 7.49 -12.00
CA VAL A 71 -13.00 6.49 -11.42
C VAL A 71 -12.30 7.05 -10.19
N ARG A 72 -12.31 6.29 -9.10
CA ARG A 72 -11.62 6.62 -7.86
C ARG A 72 -10.23 6.02 -7.82
N VAL A 73 -9.26 6.72 -7.22
CA VAL A 73 -7.91 6.22 -7.03
C VAL A 73 -7.44 6.50 -5.61
N THR A 74 -6.97 5.47 -4.92
CA THR A 74 -6.47 5.55 -3.55
C THR A 74 -5.08 4.92 -3.43
N ASP A 75 -4.17 5.61 -2.74
CA ASP A 75 -2.93 5.02 -2.19
C ASP A 75 -3.24 4.51 -0.77
N LEU A 76 -3.35 3.20 -0.58
CA LEU A 76 -3.45 2.58 0.73
C LEU A 76 -2.05 2.26 1.24
N ALA A 77 -1.64 2.90 2.33
CA ALA A 77 -0.27 2.88 2.84
C ALA A 77 -0.18 2.21 4.23
N PRO A 78 -0.04 0.87 4.27
CA PRO A 78 0.13 0.15 5.54
C PRO A 78 1.45 0.44 6.23
N GLY A 79 1.41 0.37 7.57
CA GLY A 79 2.58 0.21 8.43
C GLY A 79 3.06 -1.24 8.47
N ILE A 80 3.57 -1.66 9.64
CA ILE A 80 3.99 -3.05 9.83
C ILE A 80 2.78 -3.97 9.78
N ALA A 81 2.82 -4.92 8.84
CA ALA A 81 1.77 -5.92 8.64
C ALA A 81 2.40 -7.31 8.57
N GLU A 82 1.89 -8.23 9.37
CA GLU A 82 2.33 -9.63 9.39
C GLU A 82 1.68 -10.39 8.24
N THR A 83 2.48 -10.65 7.23
CA THR A 83 2.11 -11.33 6.00
C THR A 83 3.31 -12.11 5.47
N GLU A 84 3.14 -12.86 4.39
CA GLU A 84 4.25 -13.52 3.69
C GLU A 84 5.31 -12.56 3.15
N PHE A 85 5.05 -11.26 3.14
CA PHE A 85 5.98 -10.26 2.62
C PHE A 85 7.35 -10.31 3.29
N THR A 86 7.39 -10.43 4.63
CA THR A 86 8.66 -10.48 5.36
C THR A 86 9.40 -11.79 5.11
N LEU A 87 8.70 -12.90 5.00
CA LEU A 87 9.29 -14.18 4.65
C LEU A 87 9.94 -14.15 3.26
N VAL A 88 9.27 -13.55 2.27
CA VAL A 88 9.83 -13.34 0.93
C VAL A 88 11.04 -12.40 0.99
N ARG A 89 10.96 -11.31 1.76
CA ARG A 89 12.04 -10.34 1.94
C ARG A 89 13.29 -10.95 2.59
N THR A 90 13.11 -11.88 3.53
CA THR A 90 14.21 -12.59 4.22
C THR A 90 14.73 -13.79 3.43
N GLY A 91 14.26 -14.00 2.21
CA GLY A 91 14.70 -15.13 1.36
C GLY A 91 14.23 -16.49 1.88
N GLY A 92 13.12 -16.53 2.63
CA GLY A 92 12.56 -17.75 3.21
C GLY A 92 13.04 -18.03 4.64
N ASP A 93 13.81 -17.14 5.25
CA ASP A 93 14.22 -17.27 6.67
C ASP A 93 13.04 -16.97 7.59
N GLN A 94 12.39 -18.03 8.07
CA GLN A 94 11.24 -17.94 8.97
C GLN A 94 11.63 -17.32 10.32
N ALA A 95 12.79 -17.64 10.87
CA ALA A 95 13.22 -17.13 12.16
C ALA A 95 13.47 -15.61 12.11
N ALA A 96 14.06 -15.12 11.02
CA ALA A 96 14.25 -13.69 10.79
C ALA A 96 12.90 -12.97 10.55
N SER A 97 11.97 -13.63 9.86
CA SER A 97 10.61 -13.11 9.68
C SER A 97 9.86 -12.99 11.00
N ASP A 98 9.83 -14.04 11.81
CA ASP A 98 9.14 -14.09 13.10
C ASP A 98 9.74 -13.08 14.10
N ALA A 99 11.06 -12.87 14.04
CA ALA A 99 11.76 -11.93 14.92
C ALA A 99 11.29 -10.48 14.75
N LEU A 100 10.80 -10.12 13.55
CA LEU A 100 10.31 -8.77 13.29
C LEU A 100 8.98 -8.48 14.01
N TYR A 101 8.17 -9.51 14.21
CA TYR A 101 6.82 -9.37 14.79
C TYR A 101 6.75 -9.73 16.27
N ARG A 102 7.83 -10.31 16.81
CA ARG A 102 7.88 -10.76 18.20
C ARG A 102 7.74 -9.59 19.16
N GLY A 103 6.76 -9.67 20.08
CA GLY A 103 6.55 -8.67 21.13
C GLY A 103 5.81 -7.41 20.64
N THR A 104 5.24 -7.44 19.44
CA THR A 104 4.35 -6.36 18.97
C THR A 104 3.10 -6.94 18.32
N THR A 105 2.07 -6.11 18.17
CA THR A 105 0.84 -6.46 17.46
C THR A 105 0.85 -5.73 16.11
N ALA A 106 1.23 -6.46 15.06
CA ALA A 106 1.22 -5.95 13.69
C ALA A 106 -0.20 -5.94 13.11
N LEU A 107 -0.41 -5.22 12.00
CA LEU A 107 -1.61 -5.39 11.19
C LEU A 107 -1.62 -6.78 10.56
N THR A 108 -2.81 -7.31 10.31
CA THR A 108 -3.00 -8.55 9.56
C THR A 108 -3.38 -8.26 8.09
N ALA A 109 -3.39 -9.30 7.26
CA ALA A 109 -3.90 -9.19 5.90
C ALA A 109 -5.39 -8.83 5.88
N GLU A 110 -6.15 -9.33 6.83
CA GLU A 110 -7.57 -9.05 7.02
C GLU A 110 -7.82 -7.58 7.35
N ASP A 111 -7.02 -6.98 8.24
CA ASP A 111 -7.11 -5.54 8.55
C ASP A 111 -6.95 -4.69 7.28
N ILE A 112 -6.03 -5.07 6.40
CA ILE A 112 -5.82 -4.35 5.14
C ILE A 112 -6.98 -4.59 4.15
N ALA A 113 -7.47 -5.83 4.07
CA ALA A 113 -8.60 -6.17 3.21
C ALA A 113 -9.89 -5.43 3.62
N GLU A 114 -10.15 -5.27 4.90
CA GLU A 114 -11.26 -4.46 5.41
C GLU A 114 -11.16 -3.00 4.98
N GLN A 115 -9.96 -2.40 5.01
CA GLN A 115 -9.76 -1.04 4.52
C GLN A 115 -9.99 -0.95 3.00
N MET A 116 -9.54 -1.93 2.22
CA MET A 116 -9.80 -1.98 0.78
C MET A 116 -11.30 -2.09 0.50
N PHE A 117 -12.01 -2.94 1.22
CA PHE A 117 -13.45 -3.09 1.09
C PHE A 117 -14.17 -1.78 1.43
N TYR A 118 -13.79 -1.12 2.53
CA TYR A 118 -14.36 0.16 2.92
C TYR A 118 -14.16 1.22 1.83
N ILE A 119 -12.94 1.35 1.29
CA ILE A 119 -12.63 2.29 0.20
C ILE A 119 -13.49 1.97 -1.03
N ALA A 120 -13.62 0.70 -1.40
CA ALA A 120 -14.37 0.28 -2.58
C ALA A 120 -15.89 0.54 -2.46
N THR A 121 -16.42 0.52 -1.24
CA THR A 121 -17.86 0.69 -0.96
C THR A 121 -18.28 2.12 -0.61
N LEU A 122 -17.38 3.08 -0.66
CA LEU A 122 -17.68 4.49 -0.45
C LEU A 122 -18.71 5.03 -1.49
N PRO A 123 -19.48 6.04 -1.13
CA PRO A 123 -20.32 6.76 -2.09
C PRO A 123 -19.48 7.23 -3.29
N PRO A 124 -20.04 7.21 -4.53
CA PRO A 124 -19.24 7.48 -5.75
C PRO A 124 -18.50 8.81 -5.76
N HIS A 125 -19.08 9.84 -5.14
CA HIS A 125 -18.49 11.19 -5.06
C HIS A 125 -17.37 11.33 -4.02
N VAL A 126 -17.11 10.28 -3.21
CA VAL A 126 -16.09 10.29 -2.14
C VAL A 126 -14.88 9.52 -2.61
N ASN A 127 -13.69 10.15 -2.57
CA ASN A 127 -12.41 9.52 -2.86
C ASN A 127 -11.43 9.75 -1.72
N PHE A 128 -10.91 8.69 -1.12
CA PHE A 128 -9.72 8.81 -0.30
C PHE A 128 -8.49 8.86 -1.21
N ASN A 129 -7.77 9.98 -1.20
CA ASN A 129 -6.54 10.09 -1.99
C ASN A 129 -5.43 9.20 -1.41
N ARG A 130 -5.37 9.14 -0.07
CA ARG A 130 -4.45 8.29 0.68
C ARG A 130 -5.09 7.86 1.98
N LEU A 131 -4.89 6.61 2.35
CA LEU A 131 -5.19 6.08 3.67
C LEU A 131 -3.92 5.45 4.25
N GLU A 132 -3.38 6.06 5.30
CA GLU A 132 -2.24 5.54 6.03
C GLU A 132 -2.75 4.80 7.27
N VAL A 133 -2.40 3.52 7.39
CA VAL A 133 -2.90 2.64 8.45
C VAL A 133 -1.72 2.00 9.16
N MET A 134 -1.60 2.23 10.44
CA MET A 134 -0.56 1.62 11.28
C MET A 134 -1.20 0.91 12.48
N PRO A 135 -0.58 -0.15 13.00
CA PRO A 135 -1.00 -0.68 14.30
C PRO A 135 -0.83 0.39 15.38
N THR A 136 -1.62 0.31 16.43
CA THR A 136 -1.57 1.29 17.55
C THR A 136 -0.21 1.34 18.24
N ARG A 137 0.59 0.28 18.10
CA ARG A 137 1.95 0.16 18.65
C ARG A 137 3.05 0.64 17.68
N GLN A 138 2.68 1.27 16.56
CA GLN A 138 3.61 1.90 15.62
C GLN A 138 3.29 3.38 15.45
N ALA A 139 4.31 4.22 15.35
CA ALA A 139 4.19 5.65 15.04
C ALA A 139 4.95 5.98 13.74
N TRP A 140 4.97 7.26 13.34
CA TRP A 140 5.42 7.77 12.02
C TRP A 140 6.85 7.44 11.57
N SER A 141 7.59 6.65 12.31
CA SER A 141 8.84 6.05 11.83
C SER A 141 8.60 4.57 11.54
N ALA A 142 9.24 4.02 10.51
CA ALA A 142 9.12 2.61 10.17
C ALA A 142 9.59 1.66 11.28
N PHE A 143 10.42 2.15 12.20
CA PHE A 143 10.95 1.40 13.34
C PHE A 143 10.58 2.00 14.70
N ALA A 144 9.67 2.99 14.73
CA ALA A 144 9.10 3.45 15.99
C ALA A 144 7.97 2.51 16.41
N ILE A 145 8.35 1.33 16.88
CA ILE A 145 7.45 0.26 17.30
C ILE A 145 7.62 0.03 18.80
N ASP A 146 6.51 -0.06 19.52
CA ASP A 146 6.47 -0.45 20.91
C ASP A 146 6.43 -1.98 21.00
N TYR A 147 7.40 -2.56 21.68
CA TYR A 147 7.52 -4.01 21.90
C TYR A 147 7.25 -4.33 23.35
N ASP A 148 6.77 -5.56 23.62
CA ASP A 148 6.65 -6.09 24.98
C ASP A 148 8.04 -6.17 25.64
N ALA A 149 8.09 -5.87 26.94
CA ALA A 149 9.32 -5.86 27.73
C ALA A 149 9.86 -7.30 27.96
#